data_6714ef4ae3a0c99c6384c50983080a11
#
_entry.id   6714ef4ae3a0c99c6384c50983080a11
#
_cell.length_a   1.000
_cell.length_b   1.000
_cell.length_c   1.000
_cell.angle_alpha   90.00
_cell.angle_beta   90.00
_cell.angle_gamma   90.00
#
_symmetry.space_group_name_H-M   'P 1'
#
loop_
_entity.id
_entity.type
_entity.pdbx_description
1 polymer ?
#
loop_
_entity_poly.entity_id
_entity_poly.type
_entity_poly.pdbx_seq_one_letter_code
_entity_poly.pdbx_strand_id
1 'polypeptide(L)'
;MITGDNPLTAAAIAQEAGVDDFLAEATPDAKMELIKHEQCGGKLVAMTGDGTNDAPALAQADVGVAMNTGTSAAKEAGNMVDLDSNPTKLIEIVEIGKQLLITRGALTTFSIANDVAKYFAIIPALFLAAYPQLDAINVMRLHNPQTAILSAVIFNAVVIVALIPIALRGVRFKPSSAAAMLRRNVTVYGVGGLVVPFIGIKIIDMILTVLHLY
;
A
#
# COMPACT_ATOMS: atom_id res chain seq x y z
N MET A 1 -12.51 -16.43 -16.86
CA MET A 1 -13.40 -15.72 -17.82
C MET A 1 -14.83 -16.25 -17.67
N ILE A 2 -15.85 -15.38 -17.76
CA ILE A 2 -17.28 -15.79 -17.69
C ILE A 2 -17.95 -15.28 -18.96
N THR A 3 -18.58 -16.17 -19.73
CA THR A 3 -19.23 -15.81 -20.99
C THR A 3 -20.55 -16.56 -21.19
N GLY A 4 -21.46 -15.97 -21.95
CA GLY A 4 -22.68 -16.63 -22.43
C GLY A 4 -22.46 -17.50 -23.66
N ASP A 5 -21.26 -17.53 -24.23
CA ASP A 5 -20.92 -18.32 -25.40
C ASP A 5 -20.90 -19.82 -25.11
N ASN A 6 -20.97 -20.61 -26.18
CA ASN A 6 -20.84 -22.07 -26.08
C ASN A 6 -19.44 -22.49 -25.59
N PRO A 7 -19.29 -23.70 -25.01
CA PRO A 7 -18.03 -24.14 -24.42
C PRO A 7 -16.83 -24.17 -25.39
N LEU A 8 -17.05 -24.46 -26.69
CA LEU A 8 -15.98 -24.51 -27.66
C LEU A 8 -15.41 -23.11 -27.96
N THR A 9 -16.31 -22.14 -28.17
CA THR A 9 -15.93 -20.73 -28.36
C THR A 9 -15.27 -20.17 -27.09
N ALA A 10 -15.86 -20.43 -25.93
CA ALA A 10 -15.32 -20.00 -24.64
C ALA A 10 -13.91 -20.55 -24.40
N ALA A 11 -13.67 -21.82 -24.70
CA ALA A 11 -12.34 -22.44 -24.55
C ALA A 11 -11.29 -21.80 -25.48
N ALA A 12 -11.65 -21.53 -26.73
CA ALA A 12 -10.74 -20.89 -27.68
C ALA A 12 -10.35 -19.47 -27.25
N ILE A 13 -11.35 -18.67 -26.82
CA ILE A 13 -11.11 -17.31 -26.35
C ILE A 13 -10.32 -17.31 -25.02
N ALA A 14 -10.61 -18.24 -24.12
CA ALA A 14 -9.90 -18.39 -22.86
C ALA A 14 -8.41 -18.70 -23.07
N GLN A 15 -8.11 -19.57 -24.03
CA GLN A 15 -6.75 -19.93 -24.41
C GLN A 15 -6.01 -18.74 -25.04
N GLU A 16 -6.67 -18.01 -25.95
CA GLU A 16 -6.09 -16.81 -26.59
C GLU A 16 -5.85 -15.69 -25.57
N ALA A 17 -6.79 -15.48 -24.64
CA ALA A 17 -6.69 -14.48 -23.59
C ALA A 17 -5.73 -14.89 -22.44
N GLY A 18 -5.29 -16.14 -22.38
CA GLY A 18 -4.38 -16.64 -21.36
C GLY A 18 -4.99 -16.64 -19.95
N VAL A 19 -6.31 -16.88 -19.81
CA VAL A 19 -6.98 -16.96 -18.51
C VAL A 19 -6.86 -18.38 -17.94
N ASP A 20 -6.83 -18.47 -16.61
CA ASP A 20 -6.63 -19.74 -15.88
C ASP A 20 -7.84 -20.67 -15.97
N ASP A 21 -9.06 -20.07 -16.01
CA ASP A 21 -10.32 -20.83 -16.02
C ASP A 21 -11.43 -20.05 -16.72
N PHE A 22 -12.50 -20.76 -17.17
CA PHE A 22 -13.64 -20.13 -17.80
C PHE A 22 -14.96 -20.82 -17.45
N LEU A 23 -16.03 -20.03 -17.42
CA LEU A 23 -17.42 -20.49 -17.33
C LEU A 23 -18.15 -20.12 -18.63
N ALA A 24 -18.59 -21.12 -19.38
CA ALA A 24 -19.37 -20.98 -20.61
C ALA A 24 -20.87 -21.05 -20.33
N GLU A 25 -21.71 -20.59 -21.27
CA GLU A 25 -23.17 -20.60 -21.18
C GLU A 25 -23.72 -20.03 -19.85
N ALA A 26 -22.97 -19.05 -19.29
CA ALA A 26 -23.29 -18.51 -18.00
C ALA A 26 -24.54 -17.61 -18.04
N THR A 27 -25.56 -18.00 -17.29
CA THR A 27 -26.72 -17.15 -17.01
C THR A 27 -26.35 -16.04 -16.02
N PRO A 28 -27.16 -14.95 -15.91
CA PRO A 28 -26.94 -13.91 -14.90
C PRO A 28 -26.84 -14.47 -13.48
N ASP A 29 -27.69 -15.42 -13.13
CA ASP A 29 -27.69 -16.07 -11.82
C ASP A 29 -26.41 -16.89 -11.60
N ALA A 30 -25.97 -17.66 -12.60
CA ALA A 30 -24.74 -18.42 -12.52
C ALA A 30 -23.49 -17.51 -12.32
N LYS A 31 -23.46 -16.35 -12.99
CA LYS A 31 -22.42 -15.34 -12.77
C LYS A 31 -22.42 -14.83 -11.33
N MET A 32 -23.57 -14.50 -10.79
CA MET A 32 -23.71 -14.00 -9.42
C MET A 32 -23.35 -15.08 -8.39
N GLU A 33 -23.78 -16.34 -8.60
CA GLU A 33 -23.45 -17.46 -7.70
C GLU A 33 -21.95 -17.75 -7.67
N LEU A 34 -21.27 -17.70 -8.81
CA LEU A 34 -19.82 -17.87 -8.86
C LEU A 34 -19.10 -16.80 -8.03
N ILE A 35 -19.53 -15.53 -8.15
CA ILE A 35 -18.94 -14.44 -7.36
C ILE A 35 -19.16 -14.68 -5.86
N LYS A 36 -20.38 -15.05 -5.45
CA LYS A 36 -20.68 -15.37 -4.05
C LYS A 36 -19.85 -16.54 -3.54
N HIS A 37 -19.70 -17.58 -4.34
CA HIS A 37 -18.88 -18.74 -3.99
C HIS A 37 -17.42 -18.35 -3.74
N GLU A 38 -16.81 -17.54 -4.61
CA GLU A 38 -15.44 -17.06 -4.43
C GLU A 38 -15.31 -16.14 -3.22
N GLN A 39 -16.30 -15.27 -2.97
CA GLN A 39 -16.35 -14.41 -1.79
C GLN A 39 -16.48 -15.21 -0.49
N CYS A 40 -17.28 -16.28 -0.46
CA CYS A 40 -17.38 -17.18 0.69
C CYS A 40 -16.03 -17.86 1.03
N GLY A 41 -15.19 -18.05 0.03
CA GLY A 41 -13.80 -18.51 0.22
C GLY A 41 -12.83 -17.45 0.79
N GLY A 42 -13.33 -16.26 1.12
CA GLY A 42 -12.53 -15.15 1.65
C GLY A 42 -11.73 -14.39 0.58
N LYS A 43 -12.04 -14.60 -0.70
CA LYS A 43 -11.41 -13.88 -1.81
C LYS A 43 -12.15 -12.56 -2.08
N LEU A 44 -11.40 -11.53 -2.46
CA LEU A 44 -11.96 -10.32 -3.04
C LEU A 44 -12.13 -10.52 -4.54
N VAL A 45 -13.35 -10.29 -5.03
CA VAL A 45 -13.72 -10.53 -6.42
C VAL A 45 -13.89 -9.21 -7.15
N ALA A 46 -13.15 -9.03 -8.23
CA ALA A 46 -13.34 -7.94 -9.18
C ALA A 46 -13.99 -8.50 -10.45
N MET A 47 -14.99 -7.81 -10.97
CA MET A 47 -15.69 -8.18 -12.19
C MET A 47 -15.76 -7.00 -13.15
N THR A 48 -15.64 -7.29 -14.44
CA THR A 48 -15.92 -6.34 -15.50
C THR A 48 -17.04 -6.88 -16.42
N GLY A 49 -17.90 -6.00 -16.90
CA GLY A 49 -19.03 -6.37 -17.75
C GLY A 49 -19.63 -5.14 -18.45
N ASP A 50 -20.41 -5.38 -19.50
CA ASP A 50 -21.01 -4.33 -20.33
C ASP A 50 -22.54 -4.51 -20.55
N GLY A 51 -23.05 -5.71 -20.27
CA GLY A 51 -24.44 -6.06 -20.51
C GLY A 51 -25.38 -5.84 -19.34
N THR A 52 -26.67 -5.73 -19.64
CA THR A 52 -27.73 -5.74 -18.62
C THR A 52 -27.70 -7.05 -17.80
N ASN A 53 -27.31 -8.15 -18.43
CA ASN A 53 -27.18 -9.46 -17.79
C ASN A 53 -26.01 -9.51 -16.80
N ASP A 54 -25.07 -8.58 -16.86
CA ASP A 54 -23.94 -8.48 -15.94
C ASP A 54 -24.25 -7.62 -14.71
N ALA A 55 -25.29 -6.80 -14.77
CA ALA A 55 -25.62 -5.86 -13.71
C ALA A 55 -25.75 -6.50 -12.31
N PRO A 56 -26.45 -7.65 -12.11
CA PRO A 56 -26.51 -8.28 -10.79
C PRO A 56 -25.16 -8.76 -10.29
N ALA A 57 -24.32 -9.29 -11.19
CA ALA A 57 -22.99 -9.78 -10.87
C ALA A 57 -22.00 -8.62 -10.60
N LEU A 58 -22.09 -7.51 -11.35
CA LEU A 58 -21.33 -6.28 -11.09
C LEU A 58 -21.66 -5.68 -9.72
N ALA A 59 -22.94 -5.66 -9.34
CA ALA A 59 -23.39 -5.17 -8.03
C ALA A 59 -22.94 -6.08 -6.89
N GLN A 60 -22.83 -7.39 -7.11
CA GLN A 60 -22.40 -8.38 -6.11
C GLN A 60 -20.89 -8.37 -5.89
N ALA A 61 -20.09 -8.08 -6.93
CA ALA A 61 -18.64 -8.08 -6.84
C ALA A 61 -18.13 -7.01 -5.88
N ASP A 62 -16.99 -7.26 -5.21
CA ASP A 62 -16.34 -6.27 -4.34
C ASP A 62 -15.90 -5.05 -5.16
N VAL A 63 -15.50 -5.29 -6.42
CA VAL A 63 -15.18 -4.24 -7.40
C VAL A 63 -15.88 -4.58 -8.72
N GLY A 64 -16.95 -3.86 -9.04
CA GLY A 64 -17.67 -3.96 -10.32
C GLY A 64 -17.25 -2.83 -11.25
N VAL A 65 -16.70 -3.17 -12.43
CA VAL A 65 -16.27 -2.21 -13.45
C VAL A 65 -17.15 -2.35 -14.69
N ALA A 66 -17.99 -1.37 -14.96
CA ALA A 66 -18.78 -1.31 -16.18
C ALA A 66 -17.97 -0.68 -17.31
N MET A 67 -18.16 -1.17 -18.54
CA MET A 67 -17.60 -0.53 -19.72
C MET A 67 -18.35 0.73 -20.10
N ASN A 68 -17.65 1.74 -20.65
CA ASN A 68 -18.31 2.96 -21.13
C ASN A 68 -19.31 2.70 -22.27
N THR A 69 -19.02 1.70 -23.10
CA THR A 69 -19.95 1.23 -24.15
C THR A 69 -21.08 0.36 -23.60
N GLY A 70 -21.04 0.00 -22.31
CA GLY A 70 -22.04 -0.84 -21.67
C GLY A 70 -23.39 -0.16 -21.47
N THR A 71 -24.38 -0.96 -21.11
CA THR A 71 -25.76 -0.52 -20.84
C THR A 71 -25.84 0.37 -19.61
N SER A 72 -26.87 1.21 -19.52
CA SER A 72 -27.12 2.02 -18.33
C SER A 72 -27.22 1.18 -17.06
N ALA A 73 -27.87 0.00 -17.15
CA ALA A 73 -27.99 -0.91 -16.03
C ALA A 73 -26.63 -1.42 -15.52
N ALA A 74 -25.71 -1.76 -16.41
CA ALA A 74 -24.36 -2.16 -16.03
C ALA A 74 -23.59 -1.00 -15.37
N LYS A 75 -23.71 0.23 -15.91
CA LYS A 75 -23.04 1.42 -15.36
C LYS A 75 -23.58 1.82 -13.99
N GLU A 76 -24.87 1.66 -13.75
CA GLU A 76 -25.48 1.95 -12.44
C GLU A 76 -25.13 0.87 -11.39
N ALA A 77 -24.96 -0.37 -11.82
CA ALA A 77 -24.63 -1.49 -10.94
C ALA A 77 -23.15 -1.53 -10.56
N GLY A 78 -22.25 -1.04 -11.43
CA GLY A 78 -20.81 -1.04 -11.19
C GLY A 78 -20.37 0.05 -10.22
N ASN A 79 -19.29 -0.20 -9.48
CA ASN A 79 -18.64 0.81 -8.62
C ASN A 79 -17.84 1.82 -9.43
N MET A 80 -17.41 1.44 -10.62
CA MET A 80 -16.58 2.24 -11.53
C MET A 80 -17.03 2.05 -12.97
N VAL A 81 -16.69 3.03 -13.82
CA VAL A 81 -16.88 2.96 -15.26
C VAL A 81 -15.51 3.12 -15.94
N ASP A 82 -15.14 2.13 -16.74
CA ASP A 82 -13.96 2.22 -17.60
C ASP A 82 -14.29 3.00 -18.87
N LEU A 83 -13.74 4.19 -19.01
CA LEU A 83 -14.02 5.10 -20.11
C LEU A 83 -13.42 4.61 -21.45
N ASP A 84 -12.37 3.83 -21.40
CA ASP A 84 -11.70 3.27 -22.58
C ASP A 84 -12.37 1.97 -23.07
N SER A 85 -13.31 1.42 -22.29
CA SER A 85 -13.97 0.13 -22.54
C SER A 85 -12.99 -1.02 -22.80
N ASN A 86 -11.90 -1.04 -22.03
CA ASN A 86 -10.83 -2.04 -22.14
C ASN A 86 -10.82 -2.96 -20.90
N PRO A 87 -11.19 -4.24 -21.01
CA PRO A 87 -11.24 -5.17 -19.88
C PRO A 87 -9.92 -5.31 -19.13
N THR A 88 -8.77 -5.07 -19.80
CA THR A 88 -7.45 -5.16 -19.16
C THR A 88 -7.18 -4.05 -18.16
N LYS A 89 -7.96 -2.96 -18.21
CA LYS A 89 -7.89 -1.85 -17.24
C LYS A 89 -8.20 -2.30 -15.82
N LEU A 90 -8.96 -3.37 -15.64
CA LEU A 90 -9.20 -3.96 -14.33
C LEU A 90 -7.89 -4.36 -13.64
N ILE A 91 -6.94 -4.91 -14.39
CA ILE A 91 -5.61 -5.30 -13.87
C ILE A 91 -4.86 -4.06 -13.39
N GLU A 92 -4.87 -2.97 -14.17
CA GLU A 92 -4.23 -1.70 -13.81
C GLU A 92 -4.87 -1.10 -12.53
N ILE A 93 -6.20 -1.14 -12.43
CA ILE A 93 -6.93 -0.66 -11.24
C ILE A 93 -6.51 -1.44 -9.99
N VAL A 94 -6.45 -2.78 -10.09
CA VAL A 94 -6.01 -3.63 -8.97
C VAL A 94 -4.56 -3.37 -8.61
N GLU A 95 -3.69 -3.17 -9.59
CA GLU A 95 -2.28 -2.85 -9.38
C GLU A 95 -2.11 -1.51 -8.65
N ILE A 96 -2.79 -0.47 -9.12
CA ILE A 96 -2.80 0.86 -8.48
C ILE A 96 -3.34 0.78 -7.06
N GLY A 97 -4.46 0.07 -6.84
CA GLY A 97 -5.03 -0.12 -5.51
C GLY A 97 -4.07 -0.81 -4.56
N LYS A 98 -3.42 -1.88 -4.99
CA LYS A 98 -2.38 -2.57 -4.21
C LYS A 98 -1.16 -1.68 -3.96
N GLN A 99 -0.74 -0.89 -4.94
CA GLN A 99 0.37 0.06 -4.77
C GLN A 99 0.05 1.11 -3.71
N LEU A 100 -1.16 1.66 -3.70
CA LEU A 100 -1.61 2.63 -2.68
C LEU A 100 -1.60 2.02 -1.28
N LEU A 101 -2.13 0.81 -1.10
CA LEU A 101 -2.15 0.11 0.18
C LEU A 101 -0.74 -0.18 0.70
N ILE A 102 0.15 -0.64 -0.17
CA ILE A 102 1.55 -0.91 0.17
C ILE A 102 2.27 0.38 0.55
N THR A 103 2.07 1.45 -0.20
CA THR A 103 2.67 2.75 0.08
C THR A 103 2.23 3.27 1.45
N ARG A 104 0.93 3.23 1.74
CA ARG A 104 0.40 3.60 3.05
C ARG A 104 0.99 2.76 4.17
N GLY A 105 1.05 1.43 4.00
CA GLY A 105 1.65 0.52 4.97
C GLY A 105 3.14 0.79 5.20
N ALA A 106 3.90 1.03 4.14
CA ALA A 106 5.32 1.35 4.21
C ALA A 106 5.59 2.66 4.96
N LEU A 107 4.86 3.73 4.63
CA LEU A 107 5.00 5.03 5.27
C LEU A 107 4.59 4.99 6.74
N THR A 108 3.50 4.29 7.08
CA THR A 108 3.06 4.11 8.47
C THR A 108 4.10 3.34 9.27
N THR A 109 4.63 2.23 8.74
CA THR A 109 5.68 1.44 9.39
C THR A 109 6.93 2.27 9.64
N PHE A 110 7.38 3.04 8.63
CA PHE A 110 8.52 3.94 8.78
C PHE A 110 8.26 5.00 9.84
N SER A 111 7.10 5.66 9.83
CA SER A 111 6.75 6.72 10.77
C SER A 111 6.74 6.22 12.22
N ILE A 112 6.10 5.09 12.49
CA ILE A 112 6.07 4.50 13.83
C ILE A 112 7.48 4.13 14.30
N ALA A 113 8.27 3.47 13.44
CA ALA A 113 9.64 3.10 13.78
C ALA A 113 10.53 4.32 14.03
N ASN A 114 10.39 5.37 13.22
CA ASN A 114 11.09 6.64 13.35
C ASN A 114 10.72 7.36 14.66
N ASP A 115 9.44 7.35 15.06
CA ASP A 115 9.01 7.99 16.30
C ASP A 115 9.55 7.23 17.53
N VAL A 116 9.47 5.90 17.51
CA VAL A 116 10.08 5.05 18.57
C VAL A 116 11.58 5.32 18.68
N ALA A 117 12.29 5.35 17.57
CA ALA A 117 13.74 5.60 17.54
C ALA A 117 14.11 6.96 18.15
N LYS A 118 13.32 8.00 17.89
CA LYS A 118 13.54 9.34 18.47
C LYS A 118 13.44 9.34 20.00
N TYR A 119 12.50 8.60 20.56
CA TYR A 119 12.41 8.49 22.03
C TYR A 119 13.67 7.87 22.63
N PHE A 120 14.19 6.80 22.04
CA PHE A 120 15.45 6.20 22.48
C PHE A 120 16.67 7.11 22.26
N ALA A 121 16.60 8.01 21.29
CA ALA A 121 17.66 8.99 21.04
C ALA A 121 17.65 10.15 22.06
N ILE A 122 16.46 10.70 22.36
CA ILE A 122 16.30 11.95 23.09
C ILE A 122 16.23 11.72 24.61
N ILE A 123 15.49 10.71 25.07
CA ILE A 123 15.25 10.47 26.51
C ILE A 123 16.56 10.32 27.28
N PRO A 124 17.54 9.50 26.85
CA PRO A 124 18.81 9.39 27.55
C PRO A 124 19.53 10.74 27.65
N ALA A 125 19.57 11.51 26.57
CA ALA A 125 20.25 12.79 26.53
C ALA A 125 19.63 13.83 27.47
N LEU A 126 18.28 13.81 27.65
CA LEU A 126 17.55 14.74 28.52
C LEU A 126 17.68 14.41 30.01
N PHE A 127 17.64 13.14 30.35
CA PHE A 127 17.48 12.69 31.73
C PHE A 127 18.74 12.10 32.35
N LEU A 128 19.88 12.08 31.62
CA LEU A 128 21.13 11.49 32.08
C LEU A 128 21.62 12.12 33.43
N ALA A 129 21.45 13.43 33.58
CA ALA A 129 21.84 14.12 34.80
C ALA A 129 21.03 13.69 36.05
N ALA A 130 19.74 13.36 35.84
CA ALA A 130 18.85 12.91 36.92
C ALA A 130 18.92 11.39 37.14
N TYR A 131 19.16 10.64 36.07
CA TYR A 131 19.17 9.17 36.07
C TYR A 131 20.41 8.63 35.36
N PRO A 132 21.56 8.52 36.01
CA PRO A 132 22.81 8.06 35.40
C PRO A 132 22.72 6.66 34.77
N GLN A 133 21.77 5.81 35.19
CA GLN A 133 21.55 4.48 34.65
C GLN A 133 21.14 4.52 33.17
N LEU A 134 20.60 5.65 32.67
CA LEU A 134 20.23 5.83 31.28
C LEU A 134 21.44 5.89 30.34
N ASP A 135 22.66 6.02 30.85
CA ASP A 135 23.88 5.98 30.03
C ASP A 135 24.03 4.62 29.30
N ALA A 136 23.53 3.55 29.88
CA ALA A 136 23.54 2.21 29.25
C ALA A 136 22.78 2.17 27.92
N ILE A 137 21.78 3.02 27.74
CA ILE A 137 20.97 3.13 26.52
C ILE A 137 21.25 4.39 25.72
N ASN A 138 22.23 5.21 26.14
CA ASN A 138 22.64 6.44 25.44
C ASN A 138 23.57 6.13 24.26
N VAL A 139 23.02 5.44 23.26
CA VAL A 139 23.78 5.01 22.06
C VAL A 139 24.33 6.20 21.29
N MET A 140 23.61 7.32 21.26
CA MET A 140 23.95 8.46 20.42
C MET A 140 25.00 9.38 21.03
N ARG A 141 25.10 9.45 22.34
CA ARG A 141 26.01 10.35 23.07
C ARG A 141 26.00 11.76 22.46
N LEU A 142 24.82 12.39 22.48
CA LEU A 142 24.62 13.76 21.99
C LEU A 142 25.34 14.76 22.88
N HIS A 143 25.73 15.90 22.33
CA HIS A 143 26.60 16.88 23.02
C HIS A 143 25.97 17.45 24.28
N ASN A 144 24.72 17.89 24.17
CA ASN A 144 23.94 18.40 25.30
C ASN A 144 22.44 18.23 25.04
N PRO A 145 21.60 18.35 26.11
CA PRO A 145 20.15 18.21 25.98
C PRO A 145 19.51 19.17 24.97
N GLN A 146 20.02 20.39 24.87
CA GLN A 146 19.47 21.41 23.99
C GLN A 146 19.73 21.08 22.51
N THR A 147 20.98 20.68 22.17
CA THR A 147 21.29 20.23 20.80
C THR A 147 20.57 18.96 20.45
N ALA A 148 20.34 18.07 21.40
CA ALA A 148 19.57 16.85 21.18
C ALA A 148 18.11 17.14 20.74
N ILE A 149 17.44 18.07 21.44
CA ILE A 149 16.08 18.47 21.08
C ILE A 149 16.06 19.15 19.71
N LEU A 150 16.94 20.14 19.51
CA LEU A 150 16.99 20.90 18.26
C LEU A 150 17.30 20.01 17.07
N SER A 151 18.27 19.11 17.19
CA SER A 151 18.63 18.14 16.14
C SER A 151 17.47 17.23 15.78
N ALA A 152 16.71 16.77 16.79
CA ALA A 152 15.54 15.91 16.55
C ALA A 152 14.40 16.66 15.87
N VAL A 153 14.17 17.93 16.20
CA VAL A 153 13.14 18.77 15.56
C VAL A 153 13.51 19.06 14.11
N ILE A 154 14.76 19.46 13.86
CA ILE A 154 15.26 19.70 12.48
C ILE A 154 15.19 18.41 11.66
N PHE A 155 15.64 17.27 12.21
CA PHE A 155 15.57 15.98 11.56
C PHE A 155 14.12 15.62 11.18
N ASN A 156 13.16 15.86 12.09
CA ASN A 156 11.75 15.57 11.82
C ASN A 156 11.22 16.40 10.65
N ALA A 157 11.54 17.68 10.59
CA ALA A 157 11.17 18.54 9.46
C ALA A 157 11.75 18.03 8.14
N VAL A 158 13.04 17.66 8.13
CA VAL A 158 13.71 17.12 6.94
C VAL A 158 13.07 15.80 6.49
N VAL A 159 12.77 14.89 7.42
CA VAL A 159 12.16 13.60 7.10
C VAL A 159 10.76 13.78 6.52
N ILE A 160 9.93 14.68 7.06
CA ILE A 160 8.60 14.96 6.52
C ILE A 160 8.71 15.40 5.06
N VAL A 161 9.59 16.37 4.77
CA VAL A 161 9.80 16.84 3.39
C VAL A 161 10.32 15.74 2.48
N ALA A 162 11.23 14.89 2.96
CA ALA A 162 11.78 13.77 2.20
C ALA A 162 10.76 12.66 1.91
N LEU A 163 9.77 12.45 2.79
CA LEU A 163 8.74 11.45 2.62
C LEU A 163 7.63 11.88 1.64
N ILE A 164 7.42 13.17 1.42
CA ILE A 164 6.40 13.67 0.48
C ILE A 164 6.56 13.09 -0.93
N PRO A 165 7.74 13.13 -1.58
CA PRO A 165 7.91 12.53 -2.90
C PRO A 165 7.62 11.01 -2.93
N ILE A 166 7.95 10.30 -1.85
CA ILE A 166 7.68 8.85 -1.73
C ILE A 166 6.18 8.61 -1.60
N ALA A 167 5.48 9.45 -0.84
CA ALA A 167 4.03 9.37 -0.69
C ALA A 167 3.30 9.63 -2.01
N LEU A 168 3.77 10.63 -2.77
CA LEU A 168 3.15 11.02 -4.05
C LEU A 168 3.42 10.04 -5.19
N ARG A 169 4.65 9.52 -5.30
CA ARG A 169 5.03 8.56 -6.35
C ARG A 169 4.59 7.14 -6.04
N GLY A 170 4.37 6.83 -4.79
CA GLY A 170 4.09 5.48 -4.30
C GLY A 170 5.32 4.56 -4.30
N VAL A 171 5.20 3.49 -3.53
CA VAL A 171 6.18 2.40 -3.52
C VAL A 171 5.86 1.45 -4.67
N ARG A 172 6.84 1.11 -5.51
CA ARG A 172 6.64 0.20 -6.63
C ARG A 172 6.03 -1.13 -6.18
N PHE A 173 4.90 -1.44 -6.75
CA PHE A 173 4.29 -2.75 -6.63
C PHE A 173 5.15 -3.80 -7.36
N LYS A 174 5.42 -4.90 -6.66
CA LYS A 174 5.95 -6.13 -7.28
C LYS A 174 5.00 -7.25 -6.90
N PRO A 175 4.44 -7.97 -7.87
CA PRO A 175 3.56 -9.11 -7.58
C PRO A 175 4.26 -10.08 -6.63
N SER A 176 3.69 -10.27 -5.45
CA SER A 176 4.22 -11.16 -4.42
C SER A 176 3.13 -11.50 -3.41
N SER A 177 3.32 -12.54 -2.61
CA SER A 177 2.36 -12.89 -1.56
C SER A 177 2.24 -11.80 -0.50
N ALA A 178 1.10 -11.70 0.17
CA ALA A 178 0.86 -10.74 1.24
C ALA A 178 1.90 -10.86 2.37
N ALA A 179 2.33 -12.09 2.72
CA ALA A 179 3.35 -12.34 3.71
C ALA A 179 4.73 -11.80 3.28
N ALA A 180 5.11 -11.98 2.01
CA ALA A 180 6.37 -11.47 1.47
C ALA A 180 6.37 -9.93 1.44
N MET A 181 5.25 -9.31 1.07
CA MET A 181 5.07 -7.86 1.12
C MET A 181 5.21 -7.30 2.54
N LEU A 182 4.52 -7.91 3.51
CA LEU A 182 4.58 -7.50 4.90
C LEU A 182 6.02 -7.60 5.42
N ARG A 183 6.69 -8.74 5.19
CA ARG A 183 8.09 -8.95 5.59
C ARG A 183 9.00 -7.89 4.99
N ARG A 184 8.86 -7.59 3.69
CA ARG A 184 9.65 -6.54 3.02
C ARG A 184 9.39 -5.17 3.64
N ASN A 185 8.12 -4.81 3.88
CA ASN A 185 7.78 -3.52 4.48
C ASN A 185 8.36 -3.39 5.89
N VAL A 186 8.20 -4.39 6.74
CA VAL A 186 8.76 -4.39 8.10
C VAL A 186 10.29 -4.34 8.06
N THR A 187 10.94 -5.11 7.18
CA THR A 187 12.40 -5.11 7.11
C THR A 187 12.95 -3.80 6.54
N VAL A 188 12.44 -3.31 5.41
CA VAL A 188 13.00 -2.12 4.75
C VAL A 188 12.60 -0.84 5.47
N TYR A 189 11.30 -0.66 5.74
CA TYR A 189 10.78 0.58 6.31
C TYR A 189 10.80 0.57 7.85
N GLY A 190 10.65 -0.58 8.50
CA GLY A 190 10.78 -0.70 9.95
C GLY A 190 12.23 -0.52 10.40
N VAL A 191 13.15 -1.31 9.85
CA VAL A 191 14.58 -1.17 10.17
C VAL A 191 15.12 0.18 9.69
N GLY A 192 14.75 0.63 8.48
CA GLY A 192 15.11 1.96 7.98
C GLY A 192 14.59 3.07 8.90
N GLY A 193 13.34 2.99 9.34
CA GLY A 193 12.73 3.94 10.29
C GLY A 193 13.42 3.95 11.66
N LEU A 194 14.01 2.83 12.09
CA LEU A 194 14.82 2.79 13.32
C LEU A 194 16.21 3.39 13.13
N VAL A 195 16.90 3.06 12.04
CA VAL A 195 18.32 3.43 11.83
C VAL A 195 18.48 4.88 11.37
N VAL A 196 17.63 5.33 10.45
CA VAL A 196 17.75 6.69 9.85
C VAL A 196 17.71 7.81 10.87
N PRO A 197 16.85 7.81 11.92
CA PRO A 197 16.87 8.84 12.96
C PRO A 197 18.18 8.90 13.73
N PHE A 198 18.76 7.75 14.10
CA PHE A 198 20.04 7.73 14.83
C PHE A 198 21.13 8.39 14.02
N ILE A 199 21.23 8.07 12.72
CA ILE A 199 22.23 8.67 11.84
C ILE A 199 21.93 10.15 11.60
N GLY A 200 20.68 10.47 11.25
CA GLY A 200 20.31 11.84 10.86
C GLY A 200 20.38 12.83 12.02
N ILE A 201 19.90 12.47 13.20
CA ILE A 201 19.98 13.32 14.40
C ILE A 201 21.44 13.53 14.80
N LYS A 202 22.28 12.47 14.74
CA LYS A 202 23.70 12.60 15.07
C LYS A 202 24.45 13.53 14.11
N ILE A 203 24.18 13.43 12.80
CA ILE A 203 24.77 14.34 11.81
C ILE A 203 24.37 15.78 12.09
N ILE A 204 23.11 16.04 12.39
CA ILE A 204 22.62 17.39 12.68
C ILE A 204 23.24 17.93 13.99
N ASP A 205 23.32 17.11 15.03
CA ASP A 205 23.97 17.46 16.30
C ASP A 205 25.44 17.87 16.08
N MET A 206 26.18 17.11 15.26
CA MET A 206 27.55 17.44 14.89
C MET A 206 27.64 18.78 14.12
N ILE A 207 26.74 19.02 13.18
CA ILE A 207 26.70 20.28 12.41
C ILE A 207 26.42 21.46 13.35
N LEU A 208 25.45 21.35 14.25
CA LEU A 208 25.13 22.41 15.21
C LEU A 208 26.29 22.71 16.15
N THR A 209 27.00 21.68 16.58
CA THR A 209 28.19 21.82 17.43
C THR A 209 29.35 22.52 16.71
N VAL A 210 29.61 22.16 15.44
CA VAL A 210 30.68 22.80 14.63
C VAL A 210 30.35 24.26 14.32
N LEU A 211 29.09 24.59 14.13
CA LEU A 211 28.64 25.96 13.89
C LEU A 211 28.59 26.83 15.15
N HIS A 212 28.94 26.27 16.31
CA HIS A 212 28.84 26.94 17.62
C HIS A 212 27.50 27.60 17.90
N LEU A 213 26.43 26.96 17.41
CA LEU A 213 25.07 27.47 17.61
C LEU A 213 24.53 27.16 19.02
N TYR A 214 25.28 26.37 19.80
CA TYR A 214 25.05 26.05 21.22
C TYR A 214 26.34 25.68 21.93
#